data_cdf623ee5b836bdf988c95315bfa7098
#
_entry.id   cdf623ee5b836bdf988c95315bfa7098
#
_cell.length_a   1.000
_cell.length_b   1.000
_cell.length_c   1.000
_cell.angle_alpha   90.00
_cell.angle_beta   90.00
_cell.angle_gamma   90.00
#
_symmetry.space_group_name_H-M   'P 1'
#
loop_
_entity.id
_entity.type
_entity.pdbx_description
1 polymer ?
#
loop_
_entity_poly.entity_id
_entity_poly.type
_entity_poly.pdbx_seq_one_letter_code
_entity_poly.pdbx_strand_id
1 'polypeptide(L)'
;MKKIINHISSELKEDLEIYNKYLEKSLESNVNLINKVMKYVIKFKGKQFRPLLCILSSRLVGKSNDMTYLSASTVEMLHVATLLHDDVVDRSYLRRGWPTINKIWGNKLSVLIGDYMFSKSLSNISSFNNFEHIKILSDISRRLSEGEILQIEHAKFKNMSED
;
A
#
# COMPACT_ATOMS: atom_id res chain seq x y z
N MET A 1 20.82 3.47 8.09
CA MET A 1 19.51 2.96 7.61
C MET A 1 19.52 2.55 6.14
N LYS A 2 19.88 3.40 5.15
CA LYS A 2 19.90 3.03 3.72
C LYS A 2 20.81 1.82 3.39
N LYS A 3 22.02 1.74 3.98
CA LYS A 3 22.95 0.60 3.81
C LYS A 3 22.37 -0.72 4.34
N ILE A 4 21.70 -0.70 5.50
CA ILE A 4 21.08 -1.87 6.12
C ILE A 4 19.95 -2.40 5.24
N ILE A 5 19.05 -1.52 4.78
CA ILE A 5 17.93 -1.90 3.89
C ILE A 5 18.47 -2.52 2.59
N ASN A 6 19.53 -1.95 2.00
CA ASN A 6 20.13 -2.50 0.78
C ASN A 6 20.75 -3.89 1.03
N HIS A 7 21.42 -4.10 2.16
CA HIS A 7 21.98 -5.40 2.53
C HIS A 7 20.85 -6.44 2.71
N ILE A 8 19.81 -6.13 3.48
CA ILE A 8 18.66 -7.02 3.66
C ILE A 8 17.98 -7.32 2.31
N SER A 9 17.82 -6.31 1.44
CA SER A 9 17.23 -6.53 0.12
C SER A 9 18.07 -7.44 -0.78
N SER A 10 19.41 -7.42 -0.65
CA SER A 10 20.29 -8.33 -1.38
C SER A 10 20.14 -9.78 -0.90
N GLU A 11 20.05 -9.98 0.40
CA GLU A 11 19.83 -11.31 1.01
C GLU A 11 18.44 -11.91 0.71
N LEU A 12 17.44 -11.05 0.48
CA LEU A 12 16.06 -11.44 0.18
C LEU A 12 15.71 -11.29 -1.31
N LYS A 13 16.71 -11.27 -2.19
CA LYS A 13 16.49 -11.01 -3.62
C LYS A 13 15.47 -11.97 -4.26
N GLU A 14 15.59 -13.25 -4.01
CA GLU A 14 14.69 -14.28 -4.54
C GLU A 14 13.25 -14.08 -4.01
N ASP A 15 13.09 -13.86 -2.70
CA ASP A 15 11.77 -13.57 -2.13
C ASP A 15 11.14 -12.30 -2.73
N LEU A 16 11.95 -11.26 -2.94
CA LEU A 16 11.46 -10.02 -3.54
C LEU A 16 11.05 -10.20 -5.01
N GLU A 17 11.73 -11.06 -5.76
CA GLU A 17 11.34 -11.40 -7.12
C GLU A 17 10.00 -12.16 -7.14
N ILE A 18 9.81 -13.11 -6.23
CA ILE A 18 8.54 -13.84 -6.08
C ILE A 18 7.44 -12.86 -5.64
N TYR A 19 7.68 -12.07 -4.59
CA TYR A 19 6.76 -11.04 -4.11
C TYR A 19 6.32 -10.08 -5.23
N ASN A 20 7.25 -9.60 -6.07
CA ASN A 20 6.91 -8.71 -7.17
C ASN A 20 5.93 -9.36 -8.17
N LYS A 21 6.09 -10.67 -8.47
CA LYS A 21 5.13 -11.41 -9.30
C LYS A 21 3.74 -11.48 -8.66
N TYR A 22 3.68 -11.72 -7.34
CA TYR A 22 2.41 -11.71 -6.60
C TYR A 22 1.75 -10.34 -6.61
N LEU A 23 2.53 -9.27 -6.41
CA LEU A 23 2.03 -7.90 -6.47
C LEU A 23 1.48 -7.56 -7.86
N GLU A 24 2.24 -7.83 -8.92
CA GLU A 24 1.83 -7.58 -10.30
C GLU A 24 0.53 -8.32 -10.63
N LYS A 25 0.45 -9.62 -10.32
CA LYS A 25 -0.75 -10.43 -10.52
C LYS A 25 -1.96 -9.91 -9.72
N SER A 26 -1.73 -9.45 -8.49
CA SER A 26 -2.79 -8.87 -7.65
C SER A 26 -3.36 -7.57 -8.22
N LEU A 27 -2.56 -6.81 -8.99
CA LEU A 27 -2.94 -5.52 -9.56
C LEU A 27 -3.56 -5.64 -10.97
N GLU A 28 -3.58 -6.82 -11.57
CA GLU A 28 -4.16 -7.04 -12.90
C GLU A 28 -5.67 -6.79 -12.92
N SER A 29 -6.14 -6.18 -14.02
CA SER A 29 -7.54 -5.87 -14.26
C SER A 29 -7.90 -6.06 -15.74
N ASN A 30 -9.16 -6.34 -16.02
CA ASN A 30 -9.71 -6.33 -17.38
C ASN A 30 -9.91 -4.90 -17.93
N VAL A 31 -9.71 -3.87 -17.11
CA VAL A 31 -9.86 -2.46 -17.49
C VAL A 31 -8.49 -1.87 -17.85
N ASN A 32 -8.28 -1.54 -19.11
CA ASN A 32 -7.00 -1.03 -19.62
C ASN A 32 -6.48 0.21 -18.88
N LEU A 33 -7.38 1.12 -18.48
CA LEU A 33 -7.01 2.33 -17.75
C LEU A 33 -6.42 1.98 -16.37
N ILE A 34 -7.01 1.01 -15.66
CA ILE A 34 -6.46 0.53 -14.37
C ILE A 34 -5.04 -0.01 -14.60
N ASN A 35 -4.85 -0.89 -15.58
CA ASN A 35 -3.53 -1.45 -15.87
C ASN A 35 -2.49 -0.37 -16.21
N LYS A 36 -2.88 0.68 -16.94
CA LYS A 36 -2.01 1.82 -17.25
C LYS A 36 -1.58 2.57 -15.99
N VAL A 37 -2.52 2.85 -15.08
CA VAL A 37 -2.23 3.53 -13.81
C VAL A 37 -1.41 2.63 -12.90
N MET A 38 -1.71 1.33 -12.81
CA MET A 38 -0.93 0.37 -11.99
C MET A 38 0.53 0.26 -12.46
N LYS A 39 0.78 0.25 -13.77
CA LYS A 39 2.16 0.31 -14.31
C LYS A 39 2.90 1.57 -13.85
N TYR A 40 2.22 2.70 -13.79
CA TYR A 40 2.79 3.94 -13.26
C TYR A 40 3.12 3.81 -11.78
N VAL A 41 2.18 3.34 -10.96
CA VAL A 41 2.35 3.11 -9.52
C VAL A 41 3.55 2.19 -9.24
N ILE A 42 3.63 1.05 -9.94
CA ILE A 42 4.73 0.07 -9.78
C ILE A 42 6.08 0.68 -10.16
N LYS A 43 6.14 1.48 -11.23
CA LYS A 43 7.38 2.12 -11.68
C LYS A 43 8.01 3.03 -10.62
N PHE A 44 7.19 3.69 -9.81
CA PHE A 44 7.61 4.65 -8.78
C PHE A 44 7.46 4.11 -7.36
N LYS A 45 7.37 2.77 -7.21
CA LYS A 45 7.37 2.12 -5.91
C LYS A 45 8.61 2.50 -5.09
N GLY A 46 8.43 2.64 -3.79
CA GLY A 46 9.51 3.01 -2.88
C GLY A 46 10.47 1.86 -2.58
N LYS A 47 11.10 1.93 -1.41
CA LYS A 47 12.06 0.92 -0.93
C LYS A 47 11.41 -0.41 -0.52
N GLN A 48 10.12 -0.56 -0.69
CA GLN A 48 9.34 -1.77 -0.34
C GLN A 48 9.61 -2.27 1.10
N PHE A 49 9.74 -1.32 2.03
CA PHE A 49 10.08 -1.62 3.43
C PHE A 49 9.04 -2.52 4.12
N ARG A 50 7.74 -2.32 3.83
CA ARG A 50 6.67 -3.15 4.39
C ARG A 50 6.72 -4.60 3.92
N PRO A 51 6.84 -4.86 2.60
CA PRO A 51 7.08 -6.21 2.10
C PRO A 51 8.32 -6.87 2.69
N LEU A 52 9.44 -6.13 2.80
CA LEU A 52 10.64 -6.64 3.44
C LEU A 52 10.39 -7.09 4.89
N LEU A 53 9.69 -6.29 5.69
CA LEU A 53 9.34 -6.64 7.07
C LEU A 53 8.45 -7.89 7.12
N CYS A 54 7.46 -7.99 6.23
CA CYS A 54 6.57 -9.15 6.17
C CYS A 54 7.35 -10.44 5.86
N ILE A 55 8.24 -10.41 4.86
CA ILE A 55 9.07 -11.55 4.48
C ILE A 55 10.06 -11.91 5.61
N LEU A 56 10.71 -10.93 6.22
CA LEU A 56 11.62 -11.16 7.36
C LEU A 56 10.89 -11.80 8.54
N SER A 57 9.71 -11.29 8.89
CA SER A 57 8.90 -11.86 9.97
C SER A 57 8.52 -13.31 9.70
N SER A 58 8.18 -13.65 8.45
CA SER A 58 7.93 -15.04 8.06
C SER A 58 9.18 -15.91 8.21
N ARG A 59 10.35 -15.42 7.81
CA ARG A 59 11.62 -16.16 7.93
C ARG A 59 12.06 -16.39 9.36
N LEU A 60 11.63 -15.57 10.33
CA LEU A 60 11.91 -15.79 11.76
C LEU A 60 11.18 -17.03 12.32
N VAL A 61 10.04 -17.38 11.74
CA VAL A 61 9.20 -18.50 12.23
C VAL A 61 9.21 -19.71 11.28
N GLY A 62 9.83 -19.57 10.09
CA GLY A 62 9.90 -20.67 9.13
C GLY A 62 10.41 -20.21 7.75
N LYS A 63 9.94 -20.89 6.68
CA LYS A 63 10.23 -20.49 5.31
C LYS A 63 9.11 -19.62 4.75
N SER A 64 9.48 -18.65 3.93
CA SER A 64 8.50 -17.87 3.16
C SER A 64 7.72 -18.80 2.22
N ASN A 65 6.44 -18.53 2.03
CA ASN A 65 5.53 -19.30 1.20
C ASN A 65 4.54 -18.38 0.47
N ASP A 66 3.63 -18.93 -0.31
CA ASP A 66 2.63 -18.17 -1.08
C ASP A 66 1.81 -17.22 -0.20
N MET A 67 1.45 -17.64 1.01
CA MET A 67 0.74 -16.80 1.96
C MET A 67 1.57 -15.60 2.41
N THR A 68 2.90 -15.80 2.60
CA THR A 68 3.83 -14.70 2.93
C THR A 68 3.84 -13.63 1.82
N TYR A 69 3.99 -14.05 0.57
CA TYR A 69 4.09 -13.12 -0.56
C TYR A 69 2.77 -12.43 -0.86
N LEU A 70 1.65 -13.14 -0.74
CA LEU A 70 0.33 -12.57 -0.92
C LEU A 70 -0.01 -11.59 0.22
N SER A 71 0.35 -11.89 1.47
CA SER A 71 0.22 -10.96 2.60
C SER A 71 1.08 -9.71 2.41
N ALA A 72 2.35 -9.87 2.00
CA ALA A 72 3.24 -8.75 1.70
C ALA A 72 2.68 -7.85 0.59
N SER A 73 2.10 -8.45 -0.47
CA SER A 73 1.43 -7.71 -1.55
C SER A 73 0.20 -6.96 -1.05
N THR A 74 -0.60 -7.59 -0.22
CA THR A 74 -1.82 -7.00 0.37
C THR A 74 -1.49 -5.79 1.23
N VAL A 75 -0.49 -5.89 2.12
CA VAL A 75 -0.05 -4.77 2.97
C VAL A 75 0.48 -3.60 2.13
N GLU A 76 1.25 -3.87 1.08
CA GLU A 76 1.76 -2.82 0.19
C GLU A 76 0.63 -2.17 -0.62
N MET A 77 -0.33 -2.96 -1.12
CA MET A 77 -1.49 -2.45 -1.85
C MET A 77 -2.36 -1.55 -0.97
N LEU A 78 -2.62 -1.96 0.27
CA LEU A 78 -3.35 -1.15 1.24
C LEU A 78 -2.62 0.18 1.51
N HIS A 79 -1.29 0.12 1.73
CA HIS A 79 -0.49 1.32 1.93
C HIS A 79 -0.53 2.26 0.71
N VAL A 80 -0.41 1.73 -0.51
CA VAL A 80 -0.48 2.57 -1.71
C VAL A 80 -1.88 3.16 -1.88
N ALA A 81 -2.95 2.40 -1.57
CA ALA A 81 -4.32 2.90 -1.60
C ALA A 81 -4.49 4.12 -0.67
N THR A 82 -4.00 4.04 0.59
CA THR A 82 -4.06 5.18 1.51
C THR A 82 -3.28 6.38 0.96
N LEU A 83 -2.07 6.17 0.40
CA LEU A 83 -1.29 7.25 -0.20
C LEU A 83 -2.00 7.94 -1.37
N LEU A 84 -2.78 7.20 -2.18
CA LEU A 84 -3.56 7.77 -3.29
C LEU A 84 -4.71 8.64 -2.78
N HIS A 85 -5.35 8.24 -1.69
CA HIS A 85 -6.39 9.02 -1.03
C HIS A 85 -5.80 10.27 -0.36
N ASP A 86 -4.69 10.13 0.37
CA ASP A 86 -3.98 11.23 1.02
C ASP A 86 -3.53 12.30 0.02
N ASP A 87 -2.99 11.89 -1.15
CA ASP A 87 -2.59 12.84 -2.20
C ASP A 87 -3.76 13.71 -2.68
N VAL A 88 -4.99 13.20 -2.61
CA VAL A 88 -6.20 13.99 -2.94
C VAL A 88 -6.62 14.88 -1.77
N VAL A 89 -6.63 14.35 -0.55
CA VAL A 89 -7.01 15.08 0.67
C VAL A 89 -6.05 16.25 0.92
N ASP A 90 -4.74 16.00 0.81
CA ASP A 90 -3.68 16.98 1.02
C ASP A 90 -3.44 17.89 -0.19
N ARG A 91 -4.16 17.69 -1.30
CA ARG A 91 -3.95 18.38 -2.59
C ARG A 91 -2.49 18.31 -3.04
N SER A 92 -1.83 17.20 -2.79
CA SER A 92 -0.44 16.97 -3.18
C SER A 92 -0.35 16.67 -4.67
N TYR A 93 0.57 17.35 -5.36
CA TYR A 93 0.80 17.15 -6.81
C TYR A 93 2.11 16.46 -7.11
N LEU A 94 2.98 16.31 -6.12
CA LEU A 94 4.29 15.64 -6.25
C LEU A 94 4.51 14.71 -5.05
N ARG A 95 4.97 13.49 -5.35
CA ARG A 95 5.40 12.51 -4.35
C ARG A 95 6.77 11.96 -4.73
N ARG A 96 7.77 12.15 -3.86
CA ARG A 96 9.17 11.75 -4.12
C ARG A 96 9.74 12.29 -5.42
N GLY A 97 9.34 13.51 -5.82
CA GLY A 97 9.79 14.15 -7.05
C GLY A 97 9.03 13.76 -8.32
N TRP A 98 8.02 12.88 -8.22
CA TRP A 98 7.18 12.45 -9.35
C TRP A 98 5.76 12.98 -9.22
N PRO A 99 5.09 13.28 -10.35
CA PRO A 99 3.69 13.67 -10.34
C PRO A 99 2.81 12.60 -9.70
N THR A 100 1.85 13.01 -8.88
CA THR A 100 0.87 12.12 -8.25
C THR A 100 -0.21 11.69 -9.26
N ILE A 101 -0.97 10.63 -8.94
CA ILE A 101 -2.05 10.12 -9.79
C ILE A 101 -3.12 11.19 -10.00
N ASN A 102 -3.51 11.91 -8.93
CA ASN A 102 -4.48 12.99 -9.00
C ASN A 102 -4.01 14.15 -9.89
N LYS A 103 -2.70 14.41 -9.97
CA LYS A 103 -2.12 15.42 -10.87
C LYS A 103 -2.25 15.01 -12.34
N ILE A 104 -2.04 13.73 -12.67
CA ILE A 104 -1.99 13.25 -14.07
C ILE A 104 -3.38 12.91 -14.57
N TRP A 105 -4.21 12.26 -13.75
CA TRP A 105 -5.51 11.70 -14.16
C TRP A 105 -6.71 12.29 -13.42
N GLY A 106 -6.48 13.22 -12.50
CA GLY A 106 -7.52 13.89 -11.72
C GLY A 106 -7.91 13.16 -10.43
N ASN A 107 -8.50 13.91 -9.49
CA ASN A 107 -8.87 13.42 -8.17
C ASN A 107 -9.84 12.24 -8.22
N LYS A 108 -10.84 12.29 -9.11
CA LYS A 108 -11.84 11.21 -9.26
C LYS A 108 -11.18 9.86 -9.55
N LEU A 109 -10.22 9.83 -10.49
CA LEU A 109 -9.55 8.58 -10.81
C LEU A 109 -8.62 8.14 -9.69
N SER A 110 -7.92 9.06 -9.01
CA SER A 110 -7.07 8.72 -7.86
C SER A 110 -7.86 8.01 -6.76
N VAL A 111 -9.02 8.55 -6.39
CA VAL A 111 -9.91 7.93 -5.39
C VAL A 111 -10.36 6.54 -5.84
N LEU A 112 -10.89 6.41 -7.07
CA LEU A 112 -11.38 5.12 -7.58
C LEU A 112 -10.27 4.06 -7.70
N ILE A 113 -9.04 4.46 -8.00
CA ILE A 113 -7.89 3.55 -8.02
C ILE A 113 -7.52 3.12 -6.60
N GLY A 114 -7.55 4.03 -5.62
CA GLY A 114 -7.37 3.68 -4.21
C GLY A 114 -8.42 2.66 -3.74
N ASP A 115 -9.70 2.88 -4.06
CA ASP A 115 -10.80 1.95 -3.75
C ASP A 115 -10.60 0.58 -4.43
N TYR A 116 -10.16 0.58 -5.71
CA TYR A 116 -9.83 -0.65 -6.42
C TYR A 116 -8.72 -1.44 -5.71
N MET A 117 -7.63 -0.77 -5.31
CA MET A 117 -6.52 -1.43 -4.61
C MET A 117 -6.95 -1.95 -3.24
N PHE A 118 -7.77 -1.19 -2.51
CA PHE A 118 -8.34 -1.62 -1.24
C PHE A 118 -9.21 -2.88 -1.41
N SER A 119 -10.12 -2.88 -2.39
CA SER A 119 -10.98 -4.03 -2.71
C SER A 119 -10.18 -5.28 -3.11
N LYS A 120 -9.11 -5.10 -3.90
CA LYS A 120 -8.19 -6.20 -4.26
C LYS A 120 -7.44 -6.74 -3.03
N SER A 121 -7.06 -5.86 -2.09
CA SER A 121 -6.45 -6.27 -0.82
C SER A 121 -7.39 -7.16 0.00
N LEU A 122 -8.68 -6.81 0.08
CA LEU A 122 -9.70 -7.64 0.72
C LEU A 122 -9.86 -8.99 0.01
N SER A 123 -9.89 -8.99 -1.33
CA SER A 123 -9.98 -10.23 -2.12
C SER A 123 -8.79 -11.15 -1.88
N ASN A 124 -7.57 -10.61 -1.79
CA ASN A 124 -6.38 -11.38 -1.49
C ASN A 124 -6.45 -12.03 -0.11
N ILE A 125 -6.81 -11.26 0.92
CA ILE A 125 -6.91 -11.77 2.30
C ILE A 125 -8.02 -12.81 2.41
N SER A 126 -9.16 -12.62 1.76
CA SER A 126 -10.27 -13.57 1.79
C SER A 126 -9.91 -14.94 1.20
N SER A 127 -8.95 -14.98 0.25
CA SER A 127 -8.49 -16.23 -0.35
C SER A 127 -7.74 -17.15 0.62
N PHE A 128 -7.31 -16.63 1.78
CA PHE A 128 -6.69 -17.46 2.83
C PHE A 128 -7.67 -18.34 3.60
N ASN A 129 -8.99 -18.11 3.46
CA ASN A 129 -10.04 -18.76 4.25
C ASN A 129 -9.77 -18.69 5.77
N ASN A 130 -9.13 -17.61 6.22
CA ASN A 130 -8.77 -17.39 7.61
C ASN A 130 -9.32 -16.03 8.10
N PHE A 131 -10.37 -16.09 8.92
CA PHE A 131 -11.04 -14.91 9.47
C PHE A 131 -10.13 -14.00 10.31
N GLU A 132 -9.10 -14.55 10.94
CA GLU A 132 -8.16 -13.77 11.74
C GLU A 132 -7.40 -12.75 10.88
N HIS A 133 -6.97 -13.14 9.67
CA HIS A 133 -6.32 -12.22 8.73
C HIS A 133 -7.26 -11.08 8.30
N ILE A 134 -8.54 -11.39 8.06
CA ILE A 134 -9.56 -10.38 7.70
C ILE A 134 -9.75 -9.42 8.87
N LYS A 135 -9.88 -9.95 10.10
CA LYS A 135 -10.03 -9.15 11.32
C LYS A 135 -8.85 -8.19 11.53
N ILE A 136 -7.61 -8.68 11.41
CA ILE A 136 -6.40 -7.87 11.54
C ILE A 136 -6.39 -6.75 10.48
N LEU A 137 -6.66 -7.07 9.20
CA LEU A 137 -6.67 -6.08 8.14
C LEU A 137 -7.76 -5.02 8.35
N SER A 138 -8.96 -5.43 8.76
CA SER A 138 -10.07 -4.53 9.07
C SER A 138 -9.74 -3.59 10.23
N ASP A 139 -9.14 -4.10 11.31
CA ASP A 139 -8.75 -3.27 12.46
C ASP A 139 -7.66 -2.27 12.08
N ILE A 140 -6.65 -2.68 11.31
CA ILE A 140 -5.60 -1.78 10.81
C ILE A 140 -6.22 -0.68 9.94
N SER A 141 -7.10 -1.03 9.00
CA SER A 141 -7.75 -0.07 8.10
C SER A 141 -8.59 0.95 8.85
N ARG A 142 -9.37 0.48 9.84
CA ARG A 142 -10.17 1.34 10.73
C ARG A 142 -9.27 2.33 11.49
N ARG A 143 -8.22 1.84 12.15
CA ARG A 143 -7.30 2.67 12.94
C ARG A 143 -6.53 3.68 12.10
N LEU A 144 -6.16 3.34 10.86
CA LEU A 144 -5.55 4.29 9.92
C LEU A 144 -6.52 5.44 9.62
N SER A 145 -7.77 5.13 9.24
CA SER A 145 -8.79 6.14 8.93
C SER A 145 -9.13 7.01 10.15
N GLU A 146 -9.28 6.40 11.33
CA GLU A 146 -9.51 7.13 12.58
C GLU A 146 -8.35 8.10 12.90
N GLY A 147 -7.10 7.65 12.68
CA GLY A 147 -5.91 8.46 12.88
C GLY A 147 -5.86 9.69 11.97
N GLU A 148 -6.17 9.54 10.68
CA GLU A 148 -6.22 10.65 9.73
C GLU A 148 -7.34 11.65 10.07
N ILE A 149 -8.53 11.15 10.42
CA ILE A 149 -9.66 12.01 10.85
C ILE A 149 -9.28 12.80 12.11
N LEU A 150 -8.62 12.15 13.08
CA LEU A 150 -8.16 12.78 14.31
C LEU A 150 -7.13 13.89 14.04
N GLN A 151 -6.21 13.69 13.09
CA GLN A 151 -5.27 14.73 12.66
C GLN A 151 -5.98 15.96 12.09
N ILE A 152 -7.00 15.75 11.25
CA ILE A 152 -7.82 16.84 10.68
C ILE A 152 -8.57 17.59 11.80
N GLU A 153 -9.11 16.86 12.76
CA GLU A 153 -9.81 17.46 13.92
C GLU A 153 -8.86 18.36 14.73
N HIS A 154 -7.70 17.83 15.11
CA HIS A 154 -6.70 18.58 15.87
C HIS A 154 -6.18 19.82 15.12
N ALA A 155 -5.97 19.71 13.79
CA ALA A 155 -5.55 20.84 12.99
C ALA A 155 -6.59 21.97 12.97
N LYS A 156 -7.89 21.64 12.95
CA LYS A 156 -8.98 22.64 13.03
C LYS A 156 -9.03 23.31 14.40
N PHE A 157 -8.94 22.55 15.50
CA PHE A 157 -8.98 23.09 16.85
C PHE A 157 -7.77 23.99 17.15
N LYS A 158 -6.58 23.68 16.67
CA LYS A 158 -5.40 24.52 16.82
C LYS A 158 -5.58 25.88 16.14
N ASN A 159 -6.15 25.90 14.94
CA ASN A 159 -6.43 27.14 14.23
C ASN A 159 -7.54 27.99 14.88
N MET A 160 -8.47 27.38 15.63
CA MET A 160 -9.52 28.09 16.37
C MET A 160 -9.05 28.65 17.71
N SER A 161 -7.91 28.22 18.24
CA SER A 161 -7.34 28.68 19.53
C SER A 161 -6.30 29.80 19.36
N GLU A 162 -5.98 30.20 18.12
CA GLU A 162 -5.06 31.29 17.79
C GLU A 162 -5.79 32.61 17.41
N ASP A 163 -7.13 32.57 17.32
CA ASP A 163 -8.02 33.76 17.18
C ASP A 163 -8.63 34.13 18.54
#